data_6b3832640015f626f810af0bd75d3f48
#
_entry.id   6b3832640015f626f810af0bd75d3f48
#
_cell.length_a   1.000
_cell.length_b   1.000
_cell.length_c   1.000
_cell.angle_alpha   90.00
_cell.angle_beta   90.00
_cell.angle_gamma   90.00
#
_symmetry.space_group_name_H-M   'P 1'
#
loop_
_entity.id
_entity.type
_entity.pdbx_description
1 polymer ?
#
loop_
_entity_poly.entity_id
_entity_poly.type
_entity_poly.pdbx_seq_one_letter_code
_entity_poly.pdbx_strand_id
1 'polypeptide(L)'
;AAFIPAFREEGMIGGRQAILPLAKSTEVLFVNRTLFDRWAAQSGASYDDLATWEGVYALAEQYAADTGKCFFVHDYHFNYFQVGVESLGEDFFRDDGVRFGPGFERAWEPYARAGLTGGLWLHDGYATEPLRTGDVVVSVASSASVLYYSDTVTYPDNTSEKVTITSMPCPVFEGGEKLVMQRGVGMCTVKSTPERERACITFLKWLTEPTCNVEFVTSLGYMPVTQEAFENYLPGAVEKLSDPMYVSLYETYLQTQEAYTFYYPPQMENYLDLETRFENLARLKLTAGRTQYLEGGN
;
A
#
# COMPACT_ATOMS: atom_id res chain seq x y z
N ALA A 1 21.11 3.58 -18.17
CA ALA A 1 20.80 3.75 -16.74
C ALA A 1 20.62 2.37 -16.10
N ALA A 2 21.05 2.21 -14.85
CA ALA A 2 20.84 0.98 -14.10
C ALA A 2 19.44 0.97 -13.50
N PHE A 3 18.69 -0.11 -13.70
CA PHE A 3 17.43 -0.29 -13.01
C PHE A 3 17.66 -0.47 -11.50
N ILE A 4 16.71 -0.02 -10.71
CA ILE A 4 16.69 -0.31 -9.26
C ILE A 4 16.65 -1.82 -9.10
N PRO A 5 17.60 -2.44 -8.34
CA PRO A 5 17.77 -3.88 -8.30
C PRO A 5 16.49 -4.65 -7.97
N ALA A 6 15.78 -4.30 -6.91
CA ALA A 6 14.54 -4.94 -6.51
C ALA A 6 13.46 -4.90 -7.61
N PHE A 7 13.37 -3.79 -8.36
CA PHE A 7 12.40 -3.66 -9.45
C PHE A 7 12.73 -4.56 -10.64
N ARG A 8 14.02 -4.76 -10.87
CA ARG A 8 14.49 -5.67 -11.93
C ARG A 8 14.33 -7.13 -11.54
N GLU A 9 14.64 -7.49 -10.30
CA GLU A 9 14.65 -8.87 -9.80
C GLU A 9 13.26 -9.50 -9.84
N GLU A 10 12.21 -8.77 -9.54
CA GLU A 10 10.82 -9.24 -9.68
C GLU A 10 10.50 -9.73 -11.10
N GLY A 11 11.12 -9.14 -12.11
CA GLY A 11 10.95 -9.53 -13.52
C GLY A 11 11.82 -10.70 -14.00
N MET A 12 12.60 -11.31 -13.09
CA MET A 12 13.43 -12.47 -13.41
C MET A 12 12.62 -13.76 -13.31
N ILE A 13 12.48 -14.49 -14.41
CA ILE A 13 11.79 -15.78 -14.47
C ILE A 13 12.75 -16.83 -14.99
N GLY A 14 13.00 -17.89 -14.22
CA GLY A 14 13.92 -18.96 -14.61
C GLY A 14 15.34 -18.46 -14.91
N GLY A 15 15.83 -17.45 -14.18
CA GLY A 15 17.15 -16.85 -14.38
C GLY A 15 17.27 -15.91 -15.58
N ARG A 16 16.15 -15.56 -16.24
CA ARG A 16 16.11 -14.67 -17.40
C ARG A 16 15.23 -13.46 -17.12
N GLN A 17 15.66 -12.27 -17.57
CA GLN A 17 14.82 -11.07 -17.52
C GLN A 17 13.67 -11.23 -18.52
N ALA A 18 12.51 -11.61 -18.02
CA ALA A 18 11.29 -11.82 -18.81
C ALA A 18 10.40 -10.57 -18.81
N ILE A 19 10.38 -9.83 -17.70
CA ILE A 19 9.55 -8.62 -17.53
C ILE A 19 10.48 -7.45 -17.25
N LEU A 20 10.41 -6.41 -18.06
CA LEU A 20 11.13 -5.16 -17.82
C LEU A 20 10.28 -4.25 -16.94
N PRO A 21 10.77 -3.73 -15.80
CA PRO A 21 10.02 -2.77 -15.00
C PRO A 21 9.80 -1.48 -15.79
N LEU A 22 8.59 -0.94 -15.75
CA LEU A 22 8.21 0.26 -16.49
C LEU A 22 7.79 1.40 -15.57
N ALA A 23 6.93 1.11 -14.60
CA ALA A 23 6.41 2.04 -13.63
C ALA A 23 6.13 1.27 -12.34
N LYS A 24 6.76 1.65 -11.25
CA LYS A 24 6.64 0.92 -9.99
C LYS A 24 5.81 1.71 -8.99
N SER A 25 5.09 0.98 -8.17
CA SER A 25 4.35 1.51 -7.03
C SER A 25 4.71 0.74 -5.76
N THR A 26 4.29 1.26 -4.64
CA THR A 26 4.44 0.60 -3.34
C THR A 26 3.16 0.82 -2.54
N GLU A 27 3.03 0.18 -1.42
CA GLU A 27 1.98 0.54 -0.47
C GLU A 27 2.42 1.76 0.33
N VAL A 28 1.49 2.68 0.54
CA VAL A 28 1.64 3.87 1.37
C VAL A 28 0.42 4.04 2.26
N LEU A 29 0.60 4.76 3.35
CA LEU A 29 -0.49 5.18 4.20
C LEU A 29 -1.07 6.49 3.65
N PHE A 30 -2.35 6.50 3.30
CA PHE A 30 -3.10 7.71 2.99
C PHE A 30 -3.91 8.14 4.22
N VAL A 31 -3.82 9.40 4.57
CA VAL A 31 -4.48 9.98 5.74
C VAL A 31 -5.39 11.13 5.30
N ASN A 32 -6.67 11.05 5.64
CA ASN A 32 -7.52 12.21 5.63
C ASN A 32 -7.13 13.11 6.81
N ARG A 33 -6.22 14.03 6.55
CA ARG A 33 -5.64 14.91 7.56
C ARG A 33 -6.70 15.76 8.25
N THR A 34 -7.69 16.25 7.52
CA THR A 34 -8.76 17.07 8.07
C THR A 34 -9.57 16.32 9.13
N LEU A 35 -9.94 15.07 8.86
CA LEU A 35 -10.68 14.24 9.80
C LEU A 35 -9.78 13.77 10.95
N PHE A 36 -8.53 13.40 10.66
CA PHE A 36 -7.56 12.99 11.66
C PHE A 36 -7.27 14.10 12.66
N ASP A 37 -6.90 15.30 12.19
CA ASP A 37 -6.57 16.45 13.04
C ASP A 37 -7.75 16.86 13.92
N ARG A 38 -8.98 16.79 13.38
CA ARG A 38 -10.21 17.09 14.12
C ARG A 38 -10.40 16.13 15.31
N TRP A 39 -10.16 14.85 15.11
CA TRP A 39 -10.25 13.86 16.19
C TRP A 39 -9.04 13.93 17.12
N ALA A 40 -7.84 14.06 16.58
CA ALA A 40 -6.59 14.12 17.34
C ALA A 40 -6.57 15.26 18.38
N ALA A 41 -7.20 16.40 18.07
CA ALA A 41 -7.35 17.52 18.98
C ALA A 41 -8.08 17.17 20.30
N GLN A 42 -8.84 16.09 20.33
CA GLN A 42 -9.62 15.64 21.49
C GLN A 42 -9.06 14.34 22.10
N SER A 43 -8.52 13.46 21.27
CA SER A 43 -8.08 12.13 21.67
C SER A 43 -6.60 12.08 22.12
N GLY A 44 -5.80 13.06 21.71
CA GLY A 44 -4.35 13.07 21.92
C GLY A 44 -3.58 12.20 20.94
N ALA A 45 -4.22 11.68 19.89
CA ALA A 45 -3.57 10.94 18.81
C ALA A 45 -2.55 11.80 18.06
N SER A 46 -1.49 11.18 17.57
CA SER A 46 -0.44 11.87 16.81
C SER A 46 -0.09 11.12 15.51
N TYR A 47 0.56 11.82 14.57
CA TYR A 47 1.06 11.18 13.36
C TYR A 47 2.18 10.16 13.64
N ASP A 48 2.90 10.30 14.75
CA ASP A 48 3.93 9.34 15.17
C ASP A 48 3.33 7.96 15.46
N ASP A 49 2.09 7.91 15.98
CA ASP A 49 1.37 6.66 16.25
C ASP A 49 1.06 5.90 14.93
N LEU A 50 0.99 6.61 13.81
CA LEU A 50 0.75 6.00 12.48
C LEU A 50 2.01 5.36 11.87
N ALA A 51 3.18 5.49 12.48
CA ALA A 51 4.43 4.93 11.97
C ALA A 51 4.56 3.41 12.19
N THR A 52 3.78 2.85 13.13
CA THR A 52 3.80 1.43 13.44
C THR A 52 2.43 0.79 13.28
N TRP A 53 2.40 -0.51 12.99
CA TRP A 53 1.15 -1.26 12.91
C TRP A 53 0.44 -1.33 14.26
N GLU A 54 1.21 -1.49 15.34
CA GLU A 54 0.71 -1.45 16.71
C GLU A 54 -0.02 -0.13 16.99
N GLY A 55 0.56 0.98 16.59
CA GLY A 55 -0.03 2.31 16.76
C GLY A 55 -1.28 2.51 15.91
N VAL A 56 -1.23 2.14 14.63
CA VAL A 56 -2.41 2.23 13.71
C VAL A 56 -3.60 1.49 14.28
N TYR A 57 -3.42 0.26 14.77
CA TYR A 57 -4.52 -0.52 15.31
C TYR A 57 -4.99 -0.04 16.68
N ALA A 58 -4.08 0.46 17.54
CA ALA A 58 -4.46 1.10 18.80
C ALA A 58 -5.34 2.35 18.54
N LEU A 59 -4.95 3.18 17.57
CA LEU A 59 -5.77 4.31 17.15
C LEU A 59 -7.11 3.87 16.55
N ALA A 60 -7.14 2.76 15.80
CA ALA A 60 -8.37 2.23 15.23
C ALA A 60 -9.36 1.81 16.33
N GLU A 61 -8.89 1.13 17.36
CA GLU A 61 -9.71 0.75 18.52
C GLU A 61 -10.21 1.99 19.28
N GLN A 62 -9.33 2.97 19.54
CA GLN A 62 -9.70 4.20 20.22
C GLN A 62 -10.73 5.00 19.42
N TYR A 63 -10.49 5.18 18.11
CA TYR A 63 -11.42 5.92 17.25
C TYR A 63 -12.81 5.27 17.20
N ALA A 64 -12.86 3.94 17.13
CA ALA A 64 -14.12 3.21 17.16
C ALA A 64 -14.86 3.38 18.51
N ALA A 65 -14.13 3.37 19.62
CA ALA A 65 -14.70 3.62 20.95
C ALA A 65 -15.23 5.06 21.09
N ASP A 66 -14.50 6.04 20.58
CA ASP A 66 -14.85 7.46 20.69
C ASP A 66 -16.02 7.86 19.76
N THR A 67 -16.09 7.25 18.58
CA THR A 67 -16.96 7.75 17.50
C THR A 67 -17.99 6.74 17.01
N GLY A 68 -17.81 5.46 17.30
CA GLY A 68 -18.62 4.38 16.75
C GLY A 68 -18.36 4.09 15.26
N LYS A 69 -17.30 4.67 14.67
CA LYS A 69 -16.97 4.53 13.24
C LYS A 69 -15.66 3.75 13.04
N CYS A 70 -15.46 3.23 11.82
CA CYS A 70 -14.18 2.66 11.43
C CYS A 70 -13.13 3.77 11.28
N PHE A 71 -11.88 3.44 11.58
CA PHE A 71 -10.74 4.32 11.43
C PHE A 71 -9.91 3.99 10.20
N PHE A 72 -9.71 2.69 9.95
CA PHE A 72 -8.67 2.21 9.06
C PHE A 72 -9.17 1.16 8.08
N VAL A 73 -8.61 1.15 6.87
CA VAL A 73 -8.86 0.14 5.83
C VAL A 73 -7.57 -0.31 5.16
N HIS A 74 -7.45 -1.62 4.93
CA HIS A 74 -6.49 -2.20 3.99
C HIS A 74 -7.09 -2.34 2.60
N ASP A 75 -6.33 -1.98 1.56
CA ASP A 75 -6.66 -2.36 0.19
C ASP A 75 -6.47 -3.88 -0.01
N TYR A 76 -5.38 -4.42 0.57
CA TYR A 76 -5.10 -5.85 0.61
C TYR A 76 -4.65 -6.28 2.02
N HIS A 77 -5.49 -7.03 2.73
CA HIS A 77 -5.15 -7.60 4.04
C HIS A 77 -4.00 -8.63 3.92
N PHE A 78 -3.98 -9.40 2.82
CA PHE A 78 -2.95 -10.39 2.56
C PHE A 78 -1.54 -9.78 2.54
N ASN A 79 -1.39 -8.60 1.94
CA ASN A 79 -0.11 -7.88 1.91
C ASN A 79 0.37 -7.48 3.30
N TYR A 80 -0.53 -7.02 4.16
CA TYR A 80 -0.20 -6.70 5.55
C TYR A 80 0.40 -7.90 6.28
N PHE A 81 -0.21 -9.09 6.13
CA PHE A 81 0.30 -10.28 6.79
C PHE A 81 1.62 -10.76 6.20
N GLN A 82 1.73 -10.85 4.88
CA GLN A 82 2.97 -11.36 4.28
C GLN A 82 4.16 -10.43 4.54
N VAL A 83 4.03 -9.13 4.30
CA VAL A 83 5.12 -8.17 4.54
C VAL A 83 5.40 -8.05 6.03
N GLY A 84 4.36 -8.04 6.87
CA GLY A 84 4.49 -7.96 8.32
C GLY A 84 5.27 -9.14 8.90
N VAL A 85 4.92 -10.36 8.55
CA VAL A 85 5.61 -11.58 9.03
C VAL A 85 7.07 -11.62 8.54
N GLU A 86 7.31 -11.34 7.26
CA GLU A 86 8.66 -11.27 6.71
C GLU A 86 9.50 -10.17 7.40
N SER A 87 8.91 -9.02 7.70
CA SER A 87 9.59 -7.94 8.43
C SER A 87 10.01 -8.33 9.85
N LEU A 88 9.33 -9.30 10.44
CA LEU A 88 9.66 -9.87 11.76
C LEU A 88 10.71 -10.99 11.69
N GLY A 89 11.26 -11.27 10.50
CA GLY A 89 12.30 -12.26 10.27
C GLY A 89 11.79 -13.70 10.17
N GLU A 90 10.51 -13.88 9.86
CA GLU A 90 9.90 -15.20 9.61
C GLU A 90 9.43 -15.33 8.18
N ASP A 91 9.51 -16.54 7.61
CA ASP A 91 8.93 -16.84 6.30
C ASP A 91 7.40 -16.89 6.41
N PHE A 92 6.70 -16.06 5.65
CA PHE A 92 5.24 -16.10 5.57
C PHE A 92 4.73 -17.30 4.76
N PHE A 93 5.42 -17.64 3.68
CA PHE A 93 5.07 -18.79 2.85
C PHE A 93 5.80 -20.05 3.28
N ARG A 94 5.10 -21.17 3.20
CA ARG A 94 5.66 -22.50 3.40
C ARG A 94 5.07 -23.47 2.38
N ASP A 95 5.95 -24.13 1.62
CA ASP A 95 5.56 -25.02 0.52
C ASP A 95 4.65 -24.28 -0.47
N ASP A 96 3.38 -24.65 -0.54
CA ASP A 96 2.34 -24.06 -1.38
C ASP A 96 1.26 -23.30 -0.57
N GLY A 97 1.54 -22.98 0.70
CA GLY A 97 0.60 -22.36 1.61
C GLY A 97 1.18 -21.27 2.50
N VAL A 98 0.38 -20.83 3.45
CA VAL A 98 0.72 -19.82 4.45
C VAL A 98 1.18 -20.49 5.74
N ARG A 99 2.25 -19.98 6.35
CA ARG A 99 2.73 -20.40 7.66
C ARG A 99 2.09 -19.58 8.77
N PHE A 100 1.46 -20.27 9.72
CA PHE A 100 0.93 -19.69 10.94
C PHE A 100 1.94 -19.88 12.08
N GLY A 101 2.88 -18.96 12.21
CA GLY A 101 3.93 -18.94 13.25
C GLY A 101 3.77 -17.77 14.21
N PRO A 102 4.73 -17.56 15.14
CA PRO A 102 4.70 -16.45 16.10
C PRO A 102 4.58 -15.06 15.46
N GLY A 103 5.24 -14.84 14.31
CA GLY A 103 5.14 -13.59 13.56
C GLY A 103 3.73 -13.36 13.01
N PHE A 104 3.07 -14.45 12.55
CA PHE A 104 1.67 -14.37 12.14
C PHE A 104 0.74 -14.05 13.33
N GLU A 105 0.94 -14.70 14.47
CA GLU A 105 0.16 -14.43 15.69
C GLU A 105 0.31 -12.97 16.13
N ARG A 106 1.54 -12.46 16.11
CA ARG A 106 1.82 -11.05 16.41
C ARG A 106 1.13 -10.08 15.48
N ALA A 107 1.05 -10.39 14.19
CA ALA A 107 0.32 -9.58 13.22
C ALA A 107 -1.19 -9.73 13.39
N TRP A 108 -1.67 -10.94 13.70
CA TRP A 108 -3.09 -11.24 13.81
C TRP A 108 -3.76 -10.56 15.01
N GLU A 109 -3.10 -10.50 16.17
CA GLU A 109 -3.70 -10.03 17.42
C GLU A 109 -4.25 -8.59 17.30
N PRO A 110 -3.46 -7.56 16.96
CA PRO A 110 -3.94 -6.19 16.87
C PRO A 110 -4.95 -6.00 15.71
N TYR A 111 -4.72 -6.67 14.60
CA TYR A 111 -5.62 -6.66 13.45
C TYR A 111 -7.00 -7.25 13.79
N ALA A 112 -7.04 -8.40 14.44
CA ALA A 112 -8.30 -9.05 14.83
C ALA A 112 -9.04 -8.20 15.87
N ARG A 113 -8.34 -7.64 16.82
CA ARG A 113 -8.91 -6.81 17.88
C ARG A 113 -9.55 -5.54 17.30
N ALA A 114 -8.87 -4.85 16.40
CA ALA A 114 -9.44 -3.70 15.68
C ALA A 114 -10.65 -4.10 14.81
N GLY A 115 -10.63 -5.30 14.21
CA GLY A 115 -11.77 -5.85 13.47
C GLY A 115 -12.98 -6.11 14.35
N LEU A 116 -12.78 -6.70 15.53
CA LEU A 116 -13.86 -7.01 16.50
C LEU A 116 -14.46 -5.74 17.12
N THR A 117 -13.63 -4.77 17.48
CA THR A 117 -14.07 -3.49 18.09
C THR A 117 -14.66 -2.52 17.09
N GLY A 118 -14.49 -2.76 15.80
CA GLY A 118 -15.08 -1.94 14.73
C GLY A 118 -14.19 -0.83 14.19
N GLY A 119 -12.91 -0.80 14.59
CA GLY A 119 -11.96 0.17 14.08
C GLY A 119 -11.43 -0.13 12.67
N LEU A 120 -11.51 -1.40 12.26
CA LEU A 120 -11.07 -1.88 10.95
C LEU A 120 -12.26 -2.05 10.00
N TRP A 121 -12.15 -1.51 8.80
CA TRP A 121 -13.12 -1.69 7.72
C TRP A 121 -12.97 -3.09 7.09
N LEU A 122 -14.07 -3.85 7.07
CA LEU A 122 -14.07 -5.26 6.64
C LEU A 122 -14.92 -5.51 5.38
N HIS A 123 -15.53 -4.46 4.81
CA HIS A 123 -16.27 -4.61 3.56
C HIS A 123 -15.32 -4.78 2.38
N ASP A 124 -15.77 -5.50 1.37
CA ASP A 124 -15.07 -5.66 0.11
C ASP A 124 -15.05 -4.35 -0.69
N GLY A 125 -14.09 -4.20 -1.60
CA GLY A 125 -13.92 -3.02 -2.42
C GLY A 125 -12.57 -2.33 -2.22
N TYR A 126 -12.37 -1.25 -2.96
CA TYR A 126 -11.11 -0.49 -2.89
C TYR A 126 -11.05 0.40 -1.64
N ALA A 127 -9.87 0.51 -1.06
CA ALA A 127 -9.63 1.36 0.12
C ALA A 127 -9.96 2.85 -0.10
N THR A 128 -9.97 3.31 -1.35
CA THR A 128 -10.32 4.68 -1.71
C THR A 128 -11.79 5.02 -1.46
N GLU A 129 -12.69 4.04 -1.57
CA GLU A 129 -14.13 4.27 -1.45
C GLU A 129 -14.53 4.76 -0.04
N PRO A 130 -14.21 4.04 1.06
CA PRO A 130 -14.60 4.48 2.39
C PRO A 130 -13.89 5.77 2.85
N LEU A 131 -12.74 6.12 2.28
CA LEU A 131 -12.11 7.42 2.53
C LEU A 131 -12.89 8.56 1.87
N ARG A 132 -13.42 8.35 0.67
CA ARG A 132 -14.21 9.35 -0.07
C ARG A 132 -15.59 9.61 0.54
N THR A 133 -16.12 8.65 1.27
CA THR A 133 -17.42 8.77 1.99
C THR A 133 -17.27 9.16 3.45
N GLY A 134 -16.02 9.27 3.94
CA GLY A 134 -15.75 9.63 5.34
C GLY A 134 -16.07 8.51 6.33
N ASP A 135 -16.19 7.27 5.85
CA ASP A 135 -16.41 6.08 6.68
C ASP A 135 -15.12 5.63 7.37
N VAL A 136 -13.97 5.97 6.82
CA VAL A 136 -12.64 5.76 7.42
C VAL A 136 -11.79 7.02 7.31
N VAL A 137 -10.76 7.11 8.14
CA VAL A 137 -9.84 8.26 8.22
C VAL A 137 -8.50 7.94 7.55
N VAL A 138 -8.07 6.68 7.62
CA VAL A 138 -6.74 6.23 7.19
C VAL A 138 -6.87 4.96 6.36
N SER A 139 -6.04 4.85 5.33
CA SER A 139 -5.98 3.64 4.50
C SER A 139 -4.54 3.29 4.12
N VAL A 140 -4.26 2.01 3.97
CA VAL A 140 -3.08 1.53 3.24
C VAL A 140 -3.52 1.01 1.88
N ALA A 141 -2.96 1.58 0.83
CA ALA A 141 -3.26 1.22 -0.54
C ALA A 141 -2.03 1.42 -1.43
N SER A 142 -2.11 0.94 -2.66
CA SER A 142 -1.12 1.26 -3.67
C SER A 142 -0.97 2.77 -3.82
N SER A 143 0.24 3.25 -3.89
CA SER A 143 0.55 4.65 -4.19
C SER A 143 -0.10 5.15 -5.48
N ALA A 144 -0.28 4.30 -6.49
CA ALA A 144 -1.02 4.61 -7.70
C ALA A 144 -2.52 4.89 -7.46
N SER A 145 -3.05 4.53 -6.29
CA SER A 145 -4.42 4.86 -5.90
C SER A 145 -4.64 6.35 -5.70
N VAL A 146 -3.59 7.18 -5.67
CA VAL A 146 -3.68 8.65 -5.59
C VAL A 146 -4.64 9.22 -6.64
N LEU A 147 -4.72 8.61 -7.81
CA LEU A 147 -5.65 8.97 -8.89
C LEU A 147 -7.14 8.91 -8.49
N TYR A 148 -7.47 8.14 -7.48
CA TYR A 148 -8.85 7.81 -7.07
C TYR A 148 -9.26 8.45 -5.75
N TYR A 149 -8.33 9.05 -5.01
CA TYR A 149 -8.64 9.86 -3.84
C TYR A 149 -9.18 11.24 -4.26
N SER A 150 -9.92 11.85 -3.37
CA SER A 150 -10.55 13.17 -3.60
C SER A 150 -10.23 14.13 -2.46
N ASP A 151 -10.07 15.39 -2.77
CA ASP A 151 -10.01 16.49 -1.81
C ASP A 151 -11.40 16.84 -1.22
N THR A 152 -12.39 16.01 -1.50
CA THR A 152 -13.78 16.22 -1.04
C THR A 152 -14.33 14.91 -0.54
N VAL A 153 -14.83 14.91 0.69
CA VAL A 153 -15.63 13.84 1.26
C VAL A 153 -17.11 14.14 1.00
N THR A 154 -17.84 13.14 0.55
CA THR A 154 -19.31 13.20 0.40
C THR A 154 -19.94 12.17 1.33
N TYR A 155 -20.67 12.66 2.32
CA TYR A 155 -21.31 11.83 3.33
C TYR A 155 -22.62 11.18 2.84
N PRO A 156 -23.12 10.14 3.52
CA PRO A 156 -24.38 9.45 3.13
C PRO A 156 -25.62 10.36 3.10
N ASP A 157 -25.61 11.48 3.82
CA ASP A 157 -26.68 12.49 3.82
C ASP A 157 -26.57 13.49 2.65
N ASN A 158 -25.63 13.27 1.72
CA ASN A 158 -25.29 14.13 0.58
C ASN A 158 -24.66 15.47 0.97
N THR A 159 -24.28 15.69 2.21
CA THR A 159 -23.40 16.82 2.56
C THR A 159 -21.97 16.52 2.12
N SER A 160 -21.20 17.58 1.85
CA SER A 160 -19.80 17.44 1.43
C SER A 160 -18.92 18.46 2.13
N GLU A 161 -17.67 18.07 2.38
CA GLU A 161 -16.65 18.99 2.87
C GLU A 161 -15.33 18.81 2.13
N LYS A 162 -14.59 19.91 2.02
CA LYS A 162 -13.22 19.86 1.51
C LYS A 162 -12.28 19.31 2.57
N VAL A 163 -11.42 18.39 2.15
CA VAL A 163 -10.45 17.73 3.01
C VAL A 163 -9.07 17.76 2.39
N THR A 164 -8.06 17.56 3.21
CA THR A 164 -6.68 17.37 2.78
C THR A 164 -6.31 15.89 2.95
N ILE A 165 -5.92 15.25 1.87
CA ILE A 165 -5.35 13.90 1.89
C ILE A 165 -3.84 14.02 1.79
N THR A 166 -3.11 13.35 2.68
CA THR A 166 -1.65 13.27 2.69
C THR A 166 -1.21 11.82 2.66
N SER A 167 0.03 11.58 2.25
CA SER A 167 0.65 10.27 2.28
C SER A 167 1.73 10.21 3.36
N MET A 168 1.96 9.03 3.88
CA MET A 168 3.07 8.67 4.77
C MET A 168 3.64 7.32 4.36
N PRO A 169 4.90 7.01 4.69
CA PRO A 169 5.43 5.66 4.51
C PRO A 169 4.53 4.59 5.14
N CYS A 170 4.50 3.41 4.54
CA CYS A 170 3.73 2.30 5.08
C CYS A 170 4.19 1.98 6.52
N PRO A 171 3.27 1.74 7.47
CA PRO A 171 3.64 1.37 8.83
C PRO A 171 4.46 0.08 8.88
N VAL A 172 5.29 -0.06 9.90
CA VAL A 172 6.09 -1.26 10.16
C VAL A 172 5.80 -1.79 11.57
N PHE A 173 6.08 -3.07 11.84
CA PHE A 173 6.02 -3.58 13.20
C PHE A 173 7.19 -3.04 14.05
N GLU A 174 6.93 -2.75 15.31
CA GLU A 174 7.99 -2.37 16.25
C GLU A 174 9.10 -3.44 16.32
N GLY A 175 10.33 -3.01 16.09
CA GLY A 175 11.48 -3.92 16.03
C GLY A 175 11.57 -4.79 14.78
N GLY A 176 10.65 -4.65 13.84
CA GLY A 176 10.71 -5.29 12.54
C GLY A 176 11.59 -4.55 11.53
N GLU A 177 11.99 -5.23 10.49
CA GLU A 177 12.66 -4.60 9.34
C GLU A 177 11.70 -3.69 8.58
N LYS A 178 12.21 -2.60 8.02
CA LYS A 178 11.43 -1.69 7.17
C LYS A 178 11.24 -2.28 5.78
N LEU A 179 10.34 -3.24 5.67
CA LEU A 179 9.91 -3.82 4.41
C LEU A 179 8.62 -3.15 3.93
N VAL A 180 8.49 -2.98 2.62
CA VAL A 180 7.26 -2.47 1.99
C VAL A 180 6.97 -3.23 0.71
N MET A 181 5.69 -3.53 0.46
CA MET A 181 5.25 -4.23 -0.74
C MET A 181 5.57 -3.43 -1.99
N GLN A 182 6.36 -4.02 -2.89
CA GLN A 182 6.58 -3.53 -4.23
C GLN A 182 5.42 -3.94 -5.12
N ARG A 183 4.95 -3.00 -5.94
CA ARG A 183 3.87 -3.21 -6.92
C ARG A 183 4.21 -2.50 -8.23
N GLY A 184 3.28 -2.43 -9.14
CA GLY A 184 3.41 -1.64 -10.37
C GLY A 184 3.32 -2.46 -11.63
N VAL A 185 3.87 -1.92 -12.71
CA VAL A 185 3.73 -2.42 -14.07
C VAL A 185 5.09 -2.74 -14.67
N GLY A 186 5.16 -3.90 -15.28
CA GLY A 186 6.26 -4.29 -16.17
C GLY A 186 5.76 -4.64 -17.56
N MET A 187 6.67 -4.67 -18.51
CA MET A 187 6.38 -5.10 -19.88
C MET A 187 7.24 -6.28 -20.28
N CYS A 188 6.64 -7.21 -21.00
CA CYS A 188 7.33 -8.28 -21.71
C CYS A 188 7.11 -8.12 -23.22
N THR A 189 8.09 -8.53 -24.02
CA THR A 189 7.97 -8.58 -25.47
C THR A 189 7.67 -10.01 -25.91
N VAL A 190 6.69 -10.17 -26.77
CA VAL A 190 6.36 -11.45 -27.39
C VAL A 190 7.31 -11.70 -28.56
N LYS A 191 7.80 -12.93 -28.69
CA LYS A 191 8.62 -13.34 -29.86
C LYS A 191 7.89 -13.06 -31.16
N SER A 192 8.56 -12.41 -32.10
CA SER A 192 7.98 -11.97 -33.37
C SER A 192 9.04 -11.93 -34.47
N THR A 193 8.86 -11.06 -35.49
CA THR A 193 9.91 -10.85 -36.48
C THR A 193 11.04 -9.99 -35.91
N PRO A 194 12.28 -10.11 -36.37
CA PRO A 194 13.42 -9.32 -35.91
C PRO A 194 13.19 -7.82 -35.95
N GLU A 195 12.42 -7.32 -36.93
CA GLU A 195 12.08 -5.90 -37.09
C GLU A 195 11.16 -5.44 -35.96
N ARG A 196 10.11 -6.22 -35.62
CA ARG A 196 9.17 -5.92 -34.54
C ARG A 196 9.84 -5.99 -33.18
N GLU A 197 10.70 -7.01 -32.98
CA GLU A 197 11.46 -7.14 -31.72
C GLU A 197 12.39 -5.94 -31.51
N ARG A 198 13.08 -5.46 -32.56
CA ARG A 198 13.89 -4.25 -32.48
C ARG A 198 13.06 -3.02 -32.17
N ALA A 199 11.88 -2.88 -32.77
CA ALA A 199 10.96 -1.77 -32.49
C ALA A 199 10.49 -1.78 -31.02
N CYS A 200 10.13 -2.94 -30.47
CA CYS A 200 9.78 -3.08 -29.05
C CYS A 200 10.94 -2.69 -28.14
N ILE A 201 12.15 -3.15 -28.42
CA ILE A 201 13.35 -2.80 -27.63
C ILE A 201 13.60 -1.28 -27.69
N THR A 202 13.46 -0.67 -28.86
CA THR A 202 13.64 0.77 -29.04
C THR A 202 12.62 1.55 -28.21
N PHE A 203 11.34 1.15 -28.27
CA PHE A 203 10.27 1.75 -27.49
C PHE A 203 10.51 1.63 -25.97
N LEU A 204 10.86 0.43 -25.50
CA LEU A 204 11.10 0.19 -24.07
C LEU A 204 12.31 0.99 -23.56
N LYS A 205 13.37 1.08 -24.36
CA LYS A 205 14.54 1.91 -24.02
C LYS A 205 14.17 3.37 -23.90
N TRP A 206 13.41 3.91 -24.86
CA TRP A 206 12.93 5.28 -24.82
C TRP A 206 12.06 5.56 -23.60
N LEU A 207 11.08 4.68 -23.32
CA LEU A 207 10.14 4.86 -22.22
C LEU A 207 10.81 4.74 -20.83
N THR A 208 11.93 4.03 -20.75
CA THR A 208 12.72 3.87 -19.52
C THR A 208 13.92 4.82 -19.43
N GLU A 209 14.10 5.71 -20.41
CA GLU A 209 15.06 6.81 -20.25
C GLU A 209 14.63 7.73 -19.11
N PRO A 210 15.56 8.23 -18.27
CA PRO A 210 15.24 8.95 -17.05
C PRO A 210 14.22 10.07 -17.23
N THR A 211 14.41 10.94 -18.22
CA THR A 211 13.50 12.07 -18.49
C THR A 211 12.09 11.62 -18.89
N CYS A 212 12.02 10.70 -19.86
CA CYS A 212 10.74 10.18 -20.35
C CYS A 212 10.02 9.38 -19.26
N ASN A 213 10.76 8.57 -18.51
CA ASN A 213 10.18 7.75 -17.47
C ASN A 213 9.63 8.58 -16.32
N VAL A 214 10.35 9.60 -15.85
CA VAL A 214 9.89 10.51 -14.79
C VAL A 214 8.63 11.26 -15.22
N GLU A 215 8.61 11.81 -16.45
CA GLU A 215 7.42 12.49 -16.96
C GLU A 215 6.20 11.56 -17.02
N PHE A 216 6.39 10.33 -17.50
CA PHE A 216 5.34 9.33 -17.58
C PHE A 216 4.82 8.94 -16.19
N VAL A 217 5.70 8.56 -15.25
CA VAL A 217 5.29 8.03 -13.95
C VAL A 217 4.68 9.10 -13.04
N THR A 218 5.19 10.33 -13.08
CA THR A 218 4.68 11.43 -12.22
C THR A 218 3.26 11.86 -12.59
N SER A 219 2.83 11.64 -13.83
CA SER A 219 1.46 11.89 -14.24
C SER A 219 0.46 10.87 -13.67
N LEU A 220 0.92 9.73 -13.17
CA LEU A 220 0.11 8.58 -12.78
C LEU A 220 0.31 8.13 -11.32
N GLY A 221 1.16 8.80 -10.55
CA GLY A 221 1.44 8.42 -9.16
C GLY A 221 2.35 7.20 -9.01
N TYR A 222 3.15 6.86 -10.03
CA TYR A 222 4.13 5.77 -9.98
C TYR A 222 5.54 6.28 -9.69
N MET A 223 6.42 5.36 -9.31
CA MET A 223 7.86 5.57 -9.17
C MET A 223 8.59 5.29 -10.49
N PRO A 224 9.65 6.05 -10.82
CA PRO A 224 10.54 5.72 -11.92
C PRO A 224 11.34 4.44 -11.63
N VAL A 225 11.88 3.82 -12.67
CA VAL A 225 12.44 2.46 -12.55
C VAL A 225 13.97 2.41 -12.55
N THR A 226 14.63 3.54 -12.81
CA THR A 226 16.10 3.59 -12.78
C THR A 226 16.59 4.46 -11.63
N GLN A 227 17.74 4.11 -11.07
CA GLN A 227 18.35 4.86 -9.98
C GLN A 227 18.63 6.31 -10.39
N GLU A 228 19.15 6.52 -11.60
CA GLU A 228 19.40 7.87 -12.15
C GLU A 228 18.11 8.71 -12.22
N ALA A 229 17.01 8.12 -12.68
CA ALA A 229 15.71 8.79 -12.74
C ALA A 229 15.22 9.19 -11.35
N PHE A 230 15.37 8.30 -10.39
CA PHE A 230 14.92 8.51 -9.02
C PHE A 230 15.74 9.61 -8.31
N GLU A 231 17.08 9.55 -8.42
CA GLU A 231 17.98 10.46 -7.70
C GLU A 231 18.11 11.84 -8.35
N ASN A 232 18.18 11.90 -9.68
CA ASN A 232 18.57 13.12 -10.40
C ASN A 232 17.41 13.85 -11.10
N TYR A 233 16.32 13.15 -11.43
CA TYR A 233 15.23 13.73 -12.22
C TYR A 233 13.93 13.87 -11.44
N LEU A 234 13.61 12.90 -10.58
CA LEU A 234 12.37 12.93 -9.81
C LEU A 234 12.25 14.14 -8.89
N PRO A 235 13.29 14.57 -8.13
CA PRO A 235 13.16 15.74 -7.26
C PRO A 235 12.75 17.00 -8.02
N GLY A 236 13.40 17.29 -9.16
CA GLY A 236 13.04 18.45 -10.00
C GLY A 236 11.68 18.34 -10.70
N ALA A 237 11.12 17.14 -10.84
CA ALA A 237 9.76 16.94 -11.32
C ALA A 237 8.74 17.20 -10.20
N VAL A 238 9.04 16.77 -8.98
CA VAL A 238 8.19 17.00 -7.80
C VAL A 238 8.02 18.49 -7.51
N GLU A 239 9.08 19.29 -7.64
CA GLU A 239 9.01 20.75 -7.47
C GLU A 239 8.02 21.43 -8.42
N LYS A 240 7.69 20.82 -9.54
CA LYS A 240 6.76 21.35 -10.54
C LYS A 240 5.31 20.90 -10.32
N LEU A 241 5.09 19.96 -9.41
CA LEU A 241 3.74 19.51 -9.10
C LEU A 241 2.97 20.58 -8.35
N SER A 242 1.73 20.80 -8.73
CA SER A 242 0.83 21.78 -8.10
C SER A 242 -0.22 21.13 -7.20
N ASP A 243 -0.49 19.83 -7.41
CA ASP A 243 -1.45 19.09 -6.59
C ASP A 243 -0.79 18.66 -5.27
N PRO A 244 -1.27 19.15 -4.10
CA PRO A 244 -0.67 18.82 -2.81
C PRO A 244 -0.68 17.32 -2.48
N MET A 245 -1.65 16.58 -2.99
CA MET A 245 -1.76 15.13 -2.78
C MET A 245 -0.63 14.39 -3.49
N TYR A 246 -0.31 14.79 -4.73
CA TYR A 246 0.83 14.25 -5.47
C TYR A 246 2.16 14.69 -4.88
N VAL A 247 2.29 15.93 -4.44
CA VAL A 247 3.52 16.41 -3.74
C VAL A 247 3.77 15.54 -2.52
N SER A 248 2.78 15.37 -1.65
CA SER A 248 2.89 14.51 -0.46
C SER A 248 3.25 13.07 -0.80
N LEU A 249 2.68 12.50 -1.88
CA LEU A 249 3.00 11.15 -2.33
C LEU A 249 4.47 11.01 -2.75
N TYR A 250 4.98 11.94 -3.54
CA TYR A 250 6.37 11.87 -4.02
C TYR A 250 7.40 12.15 -2.92
N GLU A 251 7.09 13.01 -1.95
CA GLU A 251 7.87 13.15 -0.72
C GLU A 251 7.93 11.83 0.07
N THR A 252 6.79 11.14 0.18
CA THR A 252 6.71 9.80 0.79
C THR A 252 7.55 8.77 0.03
N TYR A 253 7.58 8.82 -1.30
CA TYR A 253 8.44 7.94 -2.10
C TYR A 253 9.93 8.14 -1.84
N LEU A 254 10.38 9.39 -1.75
CA LEU A 254 11.77 9.70 -1.43
C LEU A 254 12.16 9.14 -0.06
N GLN A 255 11.30 9.34 0.95
CA GLN A 255 11.51 8.78 2.29
C GLN A 255 11.51 7.23 2.28
N THR A 256 10.59 6.62 1.55
CA THR A 256 10.49 5.17 1.46
C THR A 256 11.70 4.56 0.76
N GLN A 257 12.14 5.14 -0.33
CA GLN A 257 13.31 4.66 -1.07
C GLN A 257 14.61 4.76 -0.26
N GLU A 258 14.74 5.76 0.60
CA GLU A 258 15.89 5.94 1.47
C GLU A 258 15.90 4.94 2.66
N ALA A 259 14.73 4.65 3.23
CA ALA A 259 14.61 3.97 4.52
C ALA A 259 14.11 2.52 4.45
N TYR A 260 13.48 2.11 3.35
CA TYR A 260 12.80 0.81 3.24
C TYR A 260 13.45 -0.10 2.21
N THR A 261 13.31 -1.40 2.43
CA THR A 261 13.59 -2.43 1.44
C THR A 261 12.30 -2.80 0.74
N PHE A 262 12.30 -2.76 -0.60
CA PHE A 262 11.17 -3.20 -1.40
C PHE A 262 11.07 -4.72 -1.39
N TYR A 263 9.92 -5.21 -0.95
CA TYR A 263 9.56 -6.63 -0.93
C TYR A 263 8.67 -6.96 -2.12
N TYR A 264 8.90 -8.08 -2.75
CA TYR A 264 8.02 -8.65 -3.76
C TYR A 264 7.70 -10.11 -3.44
N PRO A 265 6.47 -10.58 -3.74
CA PRO A 265 6.06 -11.94 -3.41
C PRO A 265 6.90 -12.99 -4.14
N PRO A 266 7.07 -14.19 -3.57
CA PRO A 266 7.67 -15.30 -4.28
C PRO A 266 6.84 -15.70 -5.50
N GLN A 267 7.50 -16.26 -6.52
CA GLN A 267 6.83 -16.79 -7.71
C GLN A 267 6.17 -18.13 -7.35
N MET A 268 4.85 -18.11 -7.18
CA MET A 268 4.03 -19.28 -6.86
C MET A 268 2.86 -19.36 -7.85
N GLU A 269 2.57 -20.56 -8.36
CA GLU A 269 1.46 -20.76 -9.31
C GLU A 269 0.12 -20.47 -8.68
N ASN A 270 -0.05 -20.75 -7.39
CA ASN A 270 -1.29 -20.58 -6.63
C ASN A 270 -1.37 -19.28 -5.83
N TYR A 271 -0.47 -18.30 -6.06
CA TYR A 271 -0.40 -17.07 -5.28
C TYR A 271 -1.74 -16.31 -5.23
N LEU A 272 -2.38 -16.10 -6.39
CA LEU A 272 -3.66 -15.38 -6.48
C LEU A 272 -4.81 -16.14 -5.82
N ASP A 273 -4.79 -17.48 -5.84
CA ASP A 273 -5.78 -18.29 -5.13
C ASP A 273 -5.59 -18.17 -3.61
N LEU A 274 -4.35 -18.23 -3.12
CA LEU A 274 -4.04 -18.01 -1.71
C LEU A 274 -4.47 -16.63 -1.24
N GLU A 275 -4.13 -15.57 -1.99
CA GLU A 275 -4.53 -14.20 -1.70
C GLU A 275 -6.05 -14.08 -1.59
N THR A 276 -6.78 -14.51 -2.62
CA THR A 276 -8.24 -14.43 -2.67
C THR A 276 -8.90 -15.19 -1.51
N ARG A 277 -8.44 -16.39 -1.22
CA ARG A 277 -8.96 -17.21 -0.11
C ARG A 277 -8.68 -16.59 1.24
N PHE A 278 -7.46 -16.07 1.44
CA PHE A 278 -7.08 -15.42 2.68
C PHE A 278 -7.94 -14.18 2.92
N GLU A 279 -8.05 -13.29 1.93
CA GLU A 279 -8.87 -12.08 1.97
C GLU A 279 -10.33 -12.39 2.38
N ASN A 280 -10.94 -13.35 1.71
CA ASN A 280 -12.33 -13.73 1.98
C ASN A 280 -12.49 -14.36 3.38
N LEU A 281 -11.58 -15.24 3.79
CA LEU A 281 -11.65 -15.89 5.09
C LEU A 281 -11.41 -14.92 6.24
N ALA A 282 -10.46 -13.99 6.11
CA ALA A 282 -10.18 -12.98 7.13
C ALA A 282 -11.41 -12.09 7.36
N ARG A 283 -11.99 -11.54 6.28
CA ARG A 283 -13.21 -10.73 6.37
C ARG A 283 -14.38 -11.50 6.96
N LEU A 284 -14.64 -12.71 6.47
CA LEU A 284 -15.74 -13.54 6.95
C LEU A 284 -15.62 -13.86 8.45
N LYS A 285 -14.42 -14.26 8.88
CA LYS A 285 -14.16 -14.62 10.29
C LYS A 285 -14.29 -13.42 11.22
N LEU A 286 -13.74 -12.27 10.83
CA LEU A 286 -13.82 -11.08 11.66
C LEU A 286 -15.23 -10.48 11.70
N THR A 287 -15.97 -10.50 10.59
CA THR A 287 -17.35 -10.04 10.56
C THR A 287 -18.24 -10.90 11.46
N ALA A 288 -18.10 -12.23 11.39
CA ALA A 288 -18.82 -13.15 12.28
C ALA A 288 -18.39 -12.96 13.74
N GLY A 289 -17.09 -12.85 14.01
CA GLY A 289 -16.56 -12.60 15.36
C GLY A 289 -17.04 -11.27 15.95
N ARG A 290 -17.11 -10.21 15.15
CA ARG A 290 -17.65 -8.91 15.59
C ARG A 290 -19.12 -9.02 16.01
N THR A 291 -19.93 -9.75 15.26
CA THR A 291 -21.34 -9.97 15.65
C THR A 291 -21.42 -10.62 17.02
N GLN A 292 -20.64 -11.69 17.25
CA GLN A 292 -20.59 -12.36 18.55
C GLN A 292 -20.06 -11.45 19.67
N TYR A 293 -19.03 -10.67 19.40
CA TYR A 293 -18.47 -9.71 20.35
C TYR A 293 -19.51 -8.66 20.79
N LEU A 294 -20.28 -8.12 19.85
CA LEU A 294 -21.32 -7.13 20.12
C LEU A 294 -22.52 -7.73 20.88
N GLU A 295 -22.80 -9.03 20.73
CA GLU A 295 -23.82 -9.77 21.46
C GLU A 295 -23.40 -10.15 22.89
N GLY A 296 -22.21 -9.73 23.33
CA GLY A 296 -21.67 -10.00 24.68
C GLY A 296 -20.98 -11.36 24.83
N GLY A 297 -20.59 -11.96 23.72
CA GLY A 297 -19.70 -13.13 23.70
C GLY A 297 -18.25 -12.70 23.93
N ASN A 298 -17.56 -13.32 24.89
CA ASN A 298 -16.12 -13.20 25.08
C ASN A 298 -15.37 -14.05 24.06
#